data_712a992325dd0c8e69fdb17d7d8372ad
#
_entry.id   712a992325dd0c8e69fdb17d7d8372ad
#
_cell.length_a   1.000
_cell.length_b   1.000
_cell.length_c   1.000
_cell.angle_alpha   90.00
_cell.angle_beta   90.00
_cell.angle_gamma   90.00
#
_symmetry.space_group_name_H-M   'P 1'
#
loop_
_entity.id
_entity.type
_entity.pdbx_description
1 polymer ?
#
loop_
_entity_poly.entity_id
_entity_poly.type
_entity_poly.pdbx_seq_one_letter_code
_entity_poly.pdbx_strand_id
1 'polypeptide(L)'
;MSRIFVSGSATGLGLMAGELLASQGHQVVLHARNANRAEDARRALPQAEAVVVGDIETIAGAKDVAAQVNSLGHFGAVIHNAAVGYREGHRVTSDGLPHVFAINTLSAYILTALIERPKKLVYLSSGMHHQAQTSLDDILWKKRRWNGSQAYAESKLHDAMLAFAVSRRWPEVLSNALEPGWVPTKMGGPSAPDDMDQAHLTQAWLATSDDPKAQMTGKYFYHLKRMAPNPQAKDPELQDRLIAICAEISGVALPR
;
A
#
# COMPACT_ATOMS: atom_id res chain seq x y z
N MET A 1 17.87 -8.76 -11.05
CA MET A 1 17.20 -7.58 -11.63
C MET A 1 15.72 -7.89 -11.74
N SER A 2 14.85 -7.02 -11.20
CA SER A 2 13.40 -7.18 -11.17
C SER A 2 12.73 -5.87 -11.60
N ARG A 3 11.52 -5.94 -12.17
CA ARG A 3 10.66 -4.79 -12.39
C ARG A 3 9.73 -4.62 -11.19
N ILE A 4 9.66 -3.41 -10.64
CA ILE A 4 8.95 -3.12 -9.39
C ILE A 4 8.01 -1.93 -9.61
N PHE A 5 6.75 -2.10 -9.26
CA PHE A 5 5.78 -1.02 -9.22
C PHE A 5 5.62 -0.48 -7.80
N VAL A 6 5.63 0.84 -7.63
CA VAL A 6 5.44 1.51 -6.33
C VAL A 6 4.28 2.49 -6.44
N SER A 7 3.18 2.22 -5.76
CA SER A 7 2.05 3.14 -5.74
C SER A 7 2.33 4.37 -4.87
N GLY A 8 1.84 5.56 -5.27
CA GLY A 8 2.02 6.80 -4.51
C GLY A 8 3.49 7.25 -4.36
N SER A 9 4.28 7.10 -5.40
CA SER A 9 5.74 7.26 -5.38
C SER A 9 6.24 8.54 -6.05
N ALA A 10 5.38 9.53 -6.28
CA ALA A 10 5.83 10.82 -6.79
C ALA A 10 6.60 11.68 -5.76
N THR A 11 6.55 11.33 -4.48
CA THR A 11 7.27 12.01 -3.38
C THR A 11 7.39 11.09 -2.16
N GLY A 12 8.16 11.52 -1.15
CA GLY A 12 8.22 10.87 0.16
C GLY A 12 8.74 9.43 0.11
N LEU A 13 8.25 8.57 1.01
CA LEU A 13 8.80 7.22 1.20
C LEU A 13 8.72 6.34 -0.05
N GLY A 14 7.69 6.53 -0.88
CA GLY A 14 7.56 5.80 -2.14
C GLY A 14 8.62 6.20 -3.16
N LEU A 15 8.94 7.49 -3.26
CA LEU A 15 10.03 7.98 -4.12
C LEU A 15 11.38 7.51 -3.60
N MET A 16 11.65 7.65 -2.30
CA MET A 16 12.90 7.17 -1.67
C MET A 16 13.12 5.68 -1.88
N ALA A 17 12.06 4.87 -1.78
CA ALA A 17 12.14 3.44 -2.11
C ALA A 17 12.45 3.22 -3.59
N GLY A 18 11.83 4.00 -4.49
CA GLY A 18 12.10 3.96 -5.92
C GLY A 18 13.56 4.31 -6.24
N GLU A 19 14.11 5.36 -5.63
CA GLU A 19 15.51 5.77 -5.77
C GLU A 19 16.46 4.67 -5.30
N LEU A 20 16.21 4.09 -4.13
CA LEU A 20 17.02 2.98 -3.62
C LEU A 20 16.98 1.76 -4.56
N LEU A 21 15.78 1.36 -5.01
CA LEU A 21 15.61 0.21 -5.91
C LEU A 21 16.31 0.45 -7.26
N ALA A 22 16.20 1.65 -7.81
CA ALA A 22 16.89 2.02 -9.06
C ALA A 22 18.40 2.02 -8.88
N SER A 23 18.94 2.53 -7.75
CA SER A 23 20.37 2.49 -7.45
C SER A 23 20.92 1.06 -7.31
N GLN A 24 20.06 0.11 -6.94
CA GLN A 24 20.38 -1.33 -6.88
C GLN A 24 20.25 -2.05 -8.24
N GLY A 25 19.96 -1.31 -9.32
CA GLY A 25 19.86 -1.85 -10.68
C GLY A 25 18.51 -2.48 -11.02
N HIS A 26 17.45 -2.20 -10.25
CA HIS A 26 16.09 -2.67 -10.56
C HIS A 26 15.38 -1.69 -11.52
N GLN A 27 14.45 -2.20 -12.33
CA GLN A 27 13.54 -1.41 -13.14
C GLN A 27 12.39 -0.93 -12.26
N VAL A 28 12.22 0.38 -12.12
CA VAL A 28 11.22 0.97 -11.22
C VAL A 28 10.16 1.71 -12.03
N VAL A 29 8.91 1.35 -11.79
CA VAL A 29 7.74 2.07 -12.30
C VAL A 29 7.11 2.84 -11.14
N LEU A 30 7.07 4.16 -11.28
CA LEU A 30 6.49 5.06 -10.30
C LEU A 30 5.01 5.29 -10.58
N HIS A 31 4.28 5.80 -9.60
CA HIS A 31 2.89 6.21 -9.73
C HIS A 31 2.67 7.63 -9.21
N ALA A 32 1.96 8.42 -10.02
CA ALA A 32 1.54 9.77 -9.71
C ALA A 32 0.03 9.96 -9.95
N ARG A 33 -0.65 10.71 -9.08
CA ARG A 33 -2.10 10.93 -9.19
C ARG A 33 -2.53 11.81 -10.36
N ASN A 34 -1.62 12.61 -10.95
CA ASN A 34 -1.87 13.47 -12.09
C ASN A 34 -0.59 13.79 -12.86
N ALA A 35 -0.72 14.41 -14.04
CA ALA A 35 0.38 14.72 -14.95
C ALA A 35 1.46 15.61 -14.30
N ASN A 36 1.08 16.65 -13.54
CA ASN A 36 2.06 17.53 -12.90
C ASN A 36 2.93 16.77 -11.90
N ARG A 37 2.32 15.85 -11.10
CA ARG A 37 3.06 15.00 -10.17
C ARG A 37 3.91 13.95 -10.88
N ALA A 38 3.50 13.51 -12.06
CA ALA A 38 4.31 12.61 -12.88
C ALA A 38 5.57 13.32 -13.41
N GLU A 39 5.45 14.58 -13.81
CA GLU A 39 6.58 15.42 -14.18
C GLU A 39 7.56 15.59 -13.01
N ASP A 40 7.05 15.89 -11.81
CA ASP A 40 7.87 15.99 -10.60
C ASP A 40 8.62 14.67 -10.33
N ALA A 41 7.92 13.53 -10.44
CA ALA A 41 8.49 12.21 -10.24
C ALA A 41 9.59 11.87 -11.28
N ARG A 42 9.37 12.18 -12.56
CA ARG A 42 10.37 11.98 -13.62
C ARG A 42 11.62 12.83 -13.41
N ARG A 43 11.46 14.06 -12.92
CA ARG A 43 12.60 14.92 -12.58
C ARG A 43 13.38 14.41 -11.38
N ALA A 44 12.68 13.88 -10.37
CA ALA A 44 13.30 13.35 -9.17
C ALA A 44 14.03 12.01 -9.43
N LEU A 45 13.46 11.13 -10.26
CA LEU A 45 14.05 9.84 -10.61
C LEU A 45 14.06 9.65 -12.14
N PRO A 46 15.03 10.30 -12.86
CA PRO A 46 15.09 10.22 -14.32
C PRO A 46 15.33 8.81 -14.88
N GLN A 47 15.92 7.92 -14.09
CA GLN A 47 16.15 6.52 -14.43
C GLN A 47 14.95 5.59 -14.16
N ALA A 48 13.81 6.12 -13.67
CA ALA A 48 12.59 5.33 -13.60
C ALA A 48 12.19 4.85 -15.01
N GLU A 49 11.81 3.59 -15.11
CA GLU A 49 11.37 3.01 -16.39
C GLU A 49 10.13 3.72 -16.94
N ALA A 50 9.18 4.03 -16.06
CA ALA A 50 7.96 4.74 -16.39
C ALA A 50 7.36 5.42 -15.14
N VAL A 51 6.44 6.36 -15.39
CA VAL A 51 5.54 6.91 -14.38
C VAL A 51 4.12 6.72 -14.88
N VAL A 52 3.36 5.83 -14.26
CA VAL A 52 1.93 5.66 -14.53
C VAL A 52 1.13 6.76 -13.83
N VAL A 53 0.05 7.19 -14.46
CA VAL A 53 -0.72 8.36 -14.00
C VAL A 53 -2.18 7.97 -13.82
N GLY A 54 -2.72 8.20 -12.62
CA GLY A 54 -4.14 8.00 -12.34
C GLY A 54 -4.48 8.33 -10.89
N ASP A 55 -5.67 8.84 -10.65
CA ASP A 55 -6.10 9.13 -9.28
C ASP A 55 -6.81 7.91 -8.68
N ILE A 56 -6.10 7.22 -7.80
CA ILE A 56 -6.57 6.00 -7.14
C ILE A 56 -7.59 6.25 -6.01
N GLU A 57 -8.04 7.50 -5.81
CA GLU A 57 -9.16 7.77 -4.92
C GLU A 57 -10.50 7.28 -5.48
N THR A 58 -10.52 6.97 -6.79
CA THR A 58 -11.70 6.40 -7.46
C THR A 58 -11.45 4.97 -7.92
N ILE A 59 -12.53 4.18 -7.96
CA ILE A 59 -12.50 2.81 -8.47
C ILE A 59 -12.03 2.78 -9.93
N ALA A 60 -12.53 3.70 -10.74
CA ALA A 60 -12.13 3.81 -12.15
C ALA A 60 -10.65 4.15 -12.31
N GLY A 61 -10.14 5.10 -11.52
CA GLY A 61 -8.72 5.48 -11.55
C GLY A 61 -7.80 4.35 -11.08
N ALA A 62 -8.19 3.60 -10.04
CA ALA A 62 -7.41 2.45 -9.59
C ALA A 62 -7.37 1.32 -10.65
N LYS A 63 -8.50 1.08 -11.35
CA LYS A 63 -8.57 0.12 -12.48
C LYS A 63 -7.68 0.57 -13.65
N ASP A 64 -7.71 1.85 -13.99
CA ASP A 64 -6.88 2.42 -15.05
C ASP A 64 -5.37 2.30 -14.73
N VAL A 65 -4.96 2.63 -13.50
CA VAL A 65 -3.58 2.44 -13.05
C VAL A 65 -3.16 0.97 -13.17
N ALA A 66 -4.00 0.02 -12.77
CA ALA A 66 -3.68 -1.40 -12.92
C ALA A 66 -3.52 -1.80 -14.41
N ALA A 67 -4.36 -1.28 -15.29
CA ALA A 67 -4.25 -1.51 -16.74
C ALA A 67 -2.96 -0.94 -17.33
N GLN A 68 -2.57 0.28 -16.93
CA GLN A 68 -1.29 0.89 -17.34
C GLN A 68 -0.11 0.05 -16.85
N VAL A 69 -0.11 -0.40 -15.59
CA VAL A 69 0.93 -1.28 -15.04
C VAL A 69 1.03 -2.57 -15.85
N ASN A 70 -0.07 -3.25 -16.12
CA ASN A 70 -0.09 -4.49 -16.89
C ASN A 70 0.41 -4.31 -18.35
N SER A 71 0.17 -3.14 -18.95
CA SER A 71 0.66 -2.84 -20.31
C SER A 71 2.19 -2.78 -20.40
N LEU A 72 2.87 -2.56 -19.28
CA LEU A 72 4.33 -2.59 -19.19
C LEU A 72 4.91 -4.00 -19.06
N GLY A 73 4.05 -5.02 -18.88
CA GLY A 73 4.43 -6.41 -18.72
C GLY A 73 4.50 -6.86 -17.27
N HIS A 74 5.14 -8.02 -17.01
CA HIS A 74 5.16 -8.66 -15.70
C HIS A 74 6.07 -7.93 -14.69
N PHE A 75 5.59 -7.84 -13.44
CA PHE A 75 6.32 -7.26 -12.31
C PHE A 75 6.78 -8.33 -11.33
N GLY A 76 8.02 -8.23 -10.87
CA GLY A 76 8.55 -9.09 -9.80
C GLY A 76 7.99 -8.72 -8.42
N ALA A 77 7.70 -7.43 -8.21
CA ALA A 77 7.11 -6.94 -6.97
C ALA A 77 6.17 -5.75 -7.19
N VAL A 78 5.17 -5.64 -6.32
CA VAL A 78 4.30 -4.47 -6.19
C VAL A 78 4.34 -3.97 -4.75
N ILE A 79 4.59 -2.66 -4.59
CA ILE A 79 4.61 -1.99 -3.30
C ILE A 79 3.40 -1.07 -3.19
N HIS A 80 2.46 -1.41 -2.31
CA HIS A 80 1.31 -0.59 -1.97
C HIS A 80 1.72 0.45 -0.92
N ASN A 81 2.28 1.57 -1.40
CA ASN A 81 2.78 2.66 -0.57
C ASN A 81 1.82 3.86 -0.50
N ALA A 82 0.92 4.00 -1.48
CA ALA A 82 0.01 5.14 -1.53
C ALA A 82 -0.88 5.20 -0.28
N ALA A 83 -0.93 6.36 0.37
CA ALA A 83 -1.80 6.59 1.50
C ALA A 83 -2.07 8.08 1.73
N VAL A 84 -3.21 8.39 2.36
CA VAL A 84 -3.50 9.67 3.01
C VAL A 84 -3.45 9.49 4.52
N GLY A 85 -3.18 10.60 5.24
CA GLY A 85 -2.78 10.52 6.64
C GLY A 85 -3.94 10.63 7.64
N TYR A 86 -3.57 10.60 8.91
CA TYR A 86 -4.48 10.59 10.07
C TYR A 86 -5.14 11.95 10.37
N ARG A 87 -4.74 13.01 9.68
CA ARG A 87 -5.33 14.36 9.83
C ARG A 87 -6.42 14.66 8.79
N GLU A 88 -6.80 13.65 7.98
CA GLU A 88 -7.85 13.82 6.98
C GLU A 88 -9.22 14.14 7.64
N GLY A 89 -9.87 15.20 7.14
CA GLY A 89 -11.27 15.47 7.43
C GLY A 89 -12.20 14.41 6.83
N HIS A 90 -13.49 14.49 7.14
CA HIS A 90 -14.48 13.63 6.48
C HIS A 90 -14.70 14.09 5.03
N ARG A 91 -13.79 13.65 4.15
CA ARG A 91 -13.90 13.85 2.72
C ARG A 91 -14.49 12.57 2.09
N VAL A 92 -15.44 12.76 1.18
CA VAL A 92 -16.06 11.68 0.40
C VAL A 92 -15.63 11.83 -1.05
N THR A 93 -15.25 10.71 -1.68
CA THR A 93 -14.84 10.67 -3.09
C THR A 93 -16.05 10.75 -4.03
N SER A 94 -15.83 10.89 -5.34
CA SER A 94 -16.90 10.84 -6.34
C SER A 94 -17.67 9.51 -6.37
N ASP A 95 -17.04 8.43 -5.88
CA ASP A 95 -17.68 7.11 -5.75
C ASP A 95 -18.52 6.98 -4.45
N GLY A 96 -18.65 8.07 -3.67
CA GLY A 96 -19.39 8.07 -2.41
C GLY A 96 -18.66 7.37 -1.25
N LEU A 97 -17.34 7.19 -1.34
CA LEU A 97 -16.52 6.48 -0.35
C LEU A 97 -15.72 7.46 0.52
N PRO A 98 -15.51 7.15 1.81
CA PRO A 98 -14.56 7.91 2.62
C PRO A 98 -13.17 7.88 1.97
N HIS A 99 -12.56 9.06 1.78
CA HIS A 99 -11.29 9.23 1.08
C HIS A 99 -10.16 8.36 1.65
N VAL A 100 -10.09 8.26 2.99
CA VAL A 100 -9.11 7.39 3.66
C VAL A 100 -9.30 5.92 3.27
N PHE A 101 -10.54 5.43 3.28
CA PHE A 101 -10.83 4.04 2.88
C PHE A 101 -10.53 3.81 1.39
N ALA A 102 -10.96 4.73 0.53
CA ALA A 102 -10.76 4.63 -0.91
C ALA A 102 -9.28 4.50 -1.28
N ILE A 103 -8.42 5.38 -0.74
CA ILE A 103 -7.00 5.39 -1.06
C ILE A 103 -6.22 4.32 -0.30
N ASN A 104 -6.40 4.22 1.03
CA ASN A 104 -5.50 3.38 1.81
C ASN A 104 -5.86 1.89 1.73
N THR A 105 -7.15 1.56 1.58
CA THR A 105 -7.63 0.16 1.60
C THR A 105 -8.07 -0.32 0.22
N LEU A 106 -9.07 0.38 -0.37
CA LEU A 106 -9.73 -0.12 -1.57
C LEU A 106 -8.82 -0.08 -2.79
N SER A 107 -8.01 0.97 -2.94
CA SER A 107 -7.05 1.05 -4.05
C SER A 107 -6.00 -0.06 -3.98
N ALA A 108 -5.45 -0.34 -2.79
CA ALA A 108 -4.50 -1.44 -2.60
C ALA A 108 -5.13 -2.80 -2.95
N TYR A 109 -6.41 -3.01 -2.56
CA TYR A 109 -7.17 -4.18 -2.94
C TYR A 109 -7.36 -4.30 -4.47
N ILE A 110 -7.82 -3.22 -5.14
CA ILE A 110 -8.06 -3.22 -6.60
C ILE A 110 -6.76 -3.48 -7.36
N LEU A 111 -5.66 -2.81 -6.98
CA LEU A 111 -4.35 -3.01 -7.60
C LEU A 111 -3.84 -4.44 -7.38
N THR A 112 -4.03 -5.01 -6.18
CA THR A 112 -3.70 -6.41 -5.91
C THR A 112 -4.49 -7.36 -6.80
N ALA A 113 -5.78 -7.11 -6.98
CA ALA A 113 -6.67 -8.00 -7.72
C ALA A 113 -6.48 -7.94 -9.25
N LEU A 114 -6.05 -6.79 -9.79
CA LEU A 114 -6.02 -6.53 -11.23
C LEU A 114 -4.62 -6.51 -11.85
N ILE A 115 -3.58 -6.16 -11.09
CA ILE A 115 -2.21 -6.28 -11.59
C ILE A 115 -1.89 -7.77 -11.73
N GLU A 116 -1.24 -8.14 -12.86
CA GLU A 116 -0.76 -9.50 -13.07
C GLU A 116 0.06 -9.95 -11.86
N ARG A 117 -0.29 -11.13 -11.31
CA ARG A 117 0.21 -11.61 -10.01
C ARG A 117 1.74 -11.59 -9.93
N PRO A 118 2.32 -10.71 -9.08
CA PRO A 118 3.77 -10.62 -8.91
C PRO A 118 4.25 -11.71 -7.96
N LYS A 119 5.56 -11.89 -7.88
CA LYS A 119 6.17 -12.80 -6.87
C LYS A 119 6.10 -12.24 -5.45
N LYS A 120 6.11 -10.91 -5.31
CA LYS A 120 6.15 -10.24 -4.01
C LYS A 120 5.14 -9.09 -3.94
N LEU A 121 4.41 -9.03 -2.83
CA LEU A 121 3.48 -7.95 -2.49
C LEU A 121 3.85 -7.34 -1.15
N VAL A 122 3.98 -6.04 -1.11
CA VAL A 122 4.40 -5.28 0.07
C VAL A 122 3.35 -4.22 0.39
N TYR A 123 2.79 -4.26 1.60
CA TYR A 123 1.75 -3.33 2.05
C TYR A 123 2.28 -2.43 3.15
N LEU A 124 2.25 -1.11 2.93
CA LEU A 124 2.66 -0.13 3.93
C LEU A 124 1.53 0.13 4.92
N SER A 125 1.65 -0.45 6.08
CA SER A 125 0.84 -0.21 7.26
C SER A 125 1.41 0.97 8.09
N SER A 126 1.14 1.00 9.38
CA SER A 126 1.63 1.99 10.35
C SER A 126 1.55 1.42 11.75
N GLY A 127 2.40 1.87 12.69
CA GLY A 127 2.30 1.56 14.11
C GLY A 127 0.92 1.86 14.72
N MET A 128 0.16 2.80 14.14
CA MET A 128 -1.19 3.09 14.59
C MET A 128 -2.17 1.91 14.44
N HIS A 129 -1.90 0.95 13.55
CA HIS A 129 -2.74 -0.25 13.40
C HIS A 129 -2.82 -1.08 14.69
N HIS A 130 -1.81 -1.03 15.55
CA HIS A 130 -1.79 -1.81 16.78
C HIS A 130 -2.95 -1.48 17.73
N GLN A 131 -3.40 -0.23 17.75
CA GLN A 131 -4.49 0.25 18.61
C GLN A 131 -5.84 0.26 17.88
N ALA A 132 -5.87 -0.07 16.58
CA ALA A 132 -7.09 -0.09 15.82
C ALA A 132 -7.97 -1.29 16.19
N GLN A 133 -9.28 -1.06 16.15
CA GLN A 133 -10.29 -2.12 16.09
C GLN A 133 -11.07 -1.92 14.81
N THR A 134 -11.01 -2.89 13.91
CA THR A 134 -11.75 -2.73 12.66
C THR A 134 -13.25 -2.87 12.88
N SER A 135 -14.01 -1.92 12.35
CA SER A 135 -15.48 -1.94 12.33
C SER A 135 -15.95 -2.20 10.89
N LEU A 136 -15.83 -3.45 10.45
CA LEU A 136 -16.24 -3.85 9.09
C LEU A 136 -17.75 -3.64 8.85
N ASP A 137 -18.59 -3.57 9.92
CA ASP A 137 -20.02 -3.25 9.81
C ASP A 137 -20.31 -1.79 9.45
N ASP A 138 -19.33 -0.91 9.64
CA ASP A 138 -19.43 0.51 9.33
C ASP A 138 -18.12 1.03 8.74
N ILE A 139 -17.52 0.26 7.83
CA ILE A 139 -16.26 0.60 7.17
C ILE A 139 -16.33 1.92 6.38
N LEU A 140 -17.55 2.30 5.97
CA LEU A 140 -17.83 3.55 5.26
C LEU A 140 -18.20 4.72 6.19
N TRP A 141 -18.10 4.56 7.51
CA TRP A 141 -18.37 5.63 8.48
C TRP A 141 -19.76 6.28 8.36
N LYS A 142 -20.78 5.50 8.03
CA LYS A 142 -22.15 5.99 7.85
C LYS A 142 -22.92 6.14 9.16
N LYS A 143 -22.52 5.39 10.21
CA LYS A 143 -23.25 5.33 11.50
C LYS A 143 -22.51 6.06 12.62
N ARG A 144 -21.19 6.02 12.65
CA ARG A 144 -20.36 6.62 13.69
C ARG A 144 -19.84 8.00 13.27
N ARG A 145 -19.57 8.85 14.27
CA ARG A 145 -18.97 10.16 14.05
C ARG A 145 -17.56 9.98 13.49
N TRP A 146 -17.22 10.79 12.46
CA TRP A 146 -15.90 10.75 11.83
C TRP A 146 -14.78 11.08 12.83
N ASN A 147 -13.73 10.26 12.77
CA ASN A 147 -12.46 10.47 13.47
C ASN A 147 -11.32 10.07 12.51
N GLY A 148 -10.60 11.05 12.00
CA GLY A 148 -9.55 10.84 10.99
C GLY A 148 -8.43 9.93 11.48
N SER A 149 -8.01 10.06 12.74
CA SER A 149 -6.97 9.19 13.32
C SER A 149 -7.42 7.74 13.42
N GLN A 150 -8.67 7.50 13.83
CA GLN A 150 -9.23 6.16 13.89
C GLN A 150 -9.43 5.58 12.49
N ALA A 151 -9.97 6.36 11.53
CA ALA A 151 -10.14 5.92 10.15
C ALA A 151 -8.79 5.55 9.51
N TYR A 152 -7.75 6.32 9.75
CA TYR A 152 -6.39 5.99 9.33
C TYR A 152 -5.88 4.72 9.99
N ALA A 153 -5.97 4.61 11.32
CA ALA A 153 -5.53 3.43 12.06
C ALA A 153 -6.23 2.14 11.57
N GLU A 154 -7.54 2.20 11.36
CA GLU A 154 -8.31 1.10 10.76
C GLU A 154 -7.85 0.77 9.35
N SER A 155 -7.62 1.77 8.49
CA SER A 155 -7.11 1.53 7.14
C SER A 155 -5.74 0.85 7.14
N LYS A 156 -4.89 1.17 8.13
CA LYS A 156 -3.57 0.55 8.27
C LYS A 156 -3.63 -0.88 8.86
N LEU A 157 -4.65 -1.17 9.63
CA LEU A 157 -5.00 -2.54 9.99
C LEU A 157 -5.50 -3.32 8.77
N HIS A 158 -6.32 -2.70 7.91
CA HIS A 158 -6.78 -3.32 6.66
C HIS A 158 -5.60 -3.66 5.72
N ASP A 159 -4.56 -2.82 5.61
CA ASP A 159 -3.35 -3.14 4.84
C ASP A 159 -2.68 -4.44 5.33
N ALA A 160 -2.55 -4.63 6.65
CA ALA A 160 -2.01 -5.86 7.22
C ALA A 160 -2.95 -7.07 6.99
N MET A 161 -4.28 -6.86 7.11
CA MET A 161 -5.28 -7.90 6.82
C MET A 161 -5.22 -8.33 5.35
N LEU A 162 -5.12 -7.39 4.40
CA LEU A 162 -4.97 -7.67 2.97
C LEU A 162 -3.69 -8.47 2.69
N ALA A 163 -2.56 -8.05 3.25
CA ALA A 163 -1.30 -8.78 3.10
C ALA A 163 -1.42 -10.24 3.55
N PHE A 164 -2.07 -10.48 4.68
CA PHE A 164 -2.21 -11.82 5.24
C PHE A 164 -3.29 -12.65 4.55
N ALA A 165 -4.39 -12.02 4.10
CA ALA A 165 -5.40 -12.68 3.29
C ALA A 165 -4.81 -13.18 1.96
N VAL A 166 -4.00 -12.34 1.31
CA VAL A 166 -3.31 -12.70 0.08
C VAL A 166 -2.29 -13.82 0.31
N SER A 167 -1.47 -13.74 1.38
CA SER A 167 -0.50 -14.80 1.70
C SER A 167 -1.14 -16.17 1.94
N ARG A 168 -2.38 -16.18 2.42
CA ARG A 168 -3.17 -17.40 2.65
C ARG A 168 -3.80 -17.93 1.37
N ARG A 169 -4.19 -17.04 0.46
CA ARG A 169 -4.88 -17.38 -0.81
C ARG A 169 -3.91 -17.68 -1.96
N TRP A 170 -2.74 -17.05 -1.95
CA TRP A 170 -1.69 -17.19 -2.95
C TRP A 170 -0.38 -17.62 -2.28
N PRO A 171 -0.24 -18.90 -1.91
CA PRO A 171 0.91 -19.39 -1.14
C PRO A 171 2.25 -19.26 -1.88
N GLU A 172 2.20 -19.10 -3.20
CA GLU A 172 3.37 -18.86 -4.07
C GLU A 172 3.84 -17.39 -4.06
N VAL A 173 3.03 -16.47 -3.48
CA VAL A 173 3.35 -15.04 -3.41
C VAL A 173 3.85 -14.68 -2.01
N LEU A 174 4.98 -13.99 -1.95
CA LEU A 174 5.49 -13.44 -0.69
C LEU A 174 4.75 -12.12 -0.38
N SER A 175 3.65 -12.22 0.33
CA SER A 175 2.79 -11.09 0.69
C SER A 175 2.98 -10.71 2.14
N ASN A 176 3.49 -9.49 2.38
CA ASN A 176 3.85 -9.01 3.72
C ASN A 176 3.42 -7.57 3.95
N ALA A 177 3.22 -7.21 5.21
CA ALA A 177 2.98 -5.84 5.63
C ALA A 177 4.15 -5.30 6.45
N LEU A 178 4.29 -3.98 6.46
CA LEU A 178 5.30 -3.30 7.26
C LEU A 178 4.81 -1.95 7.78
N GLU A 179 5.48 -1.42 8.77
CA GLU A 179 5.41 -0.02 9.14
C GLU A 179 6.77 0.67 8.93
N PRO A 180 6.78 1.93 8.43
CA PRO A 180 8.02 2.66 8.17
C PRO A 180 8.56 3.41 9.39
N GLY A 181 7.83 3.42 10.51
CA GLY A 181 8.07 4.32 11.64
C GLY A 181 7.29 5.64 11.53
N TRP A 182 7.40 6.45 12.58
CA TRP A 182 6.86 7.82 12.57
C TRP A 182 7.96 8.80 12.18
N VAL A 183 8.04 9.11 10.89
CA VAL A 183 9.14 9.87 10.27
C VAL A 183 8.72 11.26 9.81
N PRO A 184 9.65 12.25 9.72
CA PRO A 184 9.39 13.65 9.41
C PRO A 184 9.03 13.90 7.93
N THR A 185 7.97 13.24 7.48
CA THR A 185 7.33 13.47 6.17
C THR A 185 6.24 14.54 6.28
N LYS A 186 5.65 14.93 5.14
CA LYS A 186 4.45 15.81 5.13
C LYS A 186 3.30 15.22 5.97
N MET A 187 3.18 13.89 6.03
CA MET A 187 2.17 13.20 6.82
C MET A 187 2.54 13.14 8.31
N GLY A 188 3.77 12.78 8.62
CA GLY A 188 4.24 12.62 10.01
C GLY A 188 4.44 13.94 10.74
N GLY A 189 4.80 14.99 10.00
CA GLY A 189 5.12 16.32 10.56
C GLY A 189 6.58 16.42 11.03
N PRO A 190 7.07 17.68 11.26
CA PRO A 190 8.48 17.94 11.53
C PRO A 190 8.98 17.40 12.88
N SER A 191 8.07 17.12 13.82
CA SER A 191 8.40 16.59 15.15
C SER A 191 8.42 15.06 15.24
N ALA A 192 8.27 14.37 14.11
CA ALA A 192 8.34 12.91 14.10
C ALA A 192 9.77 12.44 14.48
N PRO A 193 9.89 11.47 15.41
CA PRO A 193 11.18 11.17 16.06
C PRO A 193 12.02 10.14 15.31
N ASP A 194 11.42 9.36 14.38
CA ASP A 194 12.10 8.24 13.77
C ASP A 194 13.01 8.67 12.60
N ASP A 195 14.04 7.89 12.37
CA ASP A 195 15.04 8.13 11.35
C ASP A 195 14.44 7.98 9.92
N MET A 196 14.47 9.06 9.15
CA MET A 196 13.98 9.11 7.79
C MET A 196 14.72 8.15 6.84
N ASP A 197 16.02 7.95 7.08
CA ASP A 197 16.86 7.09 6.24
C ASP A 197 16.52 5.61 6.42
N GLN A 198 15.95 5.23 7.55
CA GLN A 198 15.49 3.86 7.80
C GLN A 198 14.09 3.56 7.25
N ALA A 199 13.28 4.60 7.03
CA ALA A 199 11.84 4.45 6.79
C ALA A 199 11.48 3.73 5.48
N HIS A 200 12.29 3.87 4.44
CA HIS A 200 12.05 3.28 3.12
C HIS A 200 12.76 1.93 2.90
N LEU A 201 13.72 1.57 3.77
CA LEU A 201 14.56 0.39 3.57
C LEU A 201 13.76 -0.91 3.59
N THR A 202 12.83 -1.06 4.54
CA THR A 202 12.08 -2.32 4.72
C THR A 202 11.22 -2.65 3.50
N GLN A 203 10.56 -1.65 2.89
CA GLN A 203 9.72 -1.91 1.71
C GLN A 203 10.57 -2.33 0.49
N ALA A 204 11.72 -1.70 0.27
CA ALA A 204 12.64 -2.08 -0.79
C ALA A 204 13.24 -3.48 -0.56
N TRP A 205 13.67 -3.77 0.67
CA TRP A 205 14.21 -5.06 1.07
C TRP A 205 13.18 -6.20 0.88
N LEU A 206 11.93 -6.02 1.32
CA LEU A 206 10.87 -7.03 1.11
C LEU A 206 10.58 -7.25 -0.38
N ALA A 207 10.70 -6.21 -1.20
CA ALA A 207 10.43 -6.31 -2.63
C ALA A 207 11.51 -7.06 -3.42
N THR A 208 12.78 -7.02 -2.98
CA THR A 208 13.90 -7.47 -3.83
C THR A 208 14.87 -8.45 -3.18
N SER A 209 15.02 -8.42 -1.86
CA SER A 209 16.07 -9.19 -1.18
C SER A 209 15.85 -10.70 -1.26
N ASP A 210 16.95 -11.44 -1.39
CA ASP A 210 17.01 -12.89 -1.27
C ASP A 210 17.38 -13.36 0.17
N ASP A 211 17.51 -12.42 1.12
CA ASP A 211 17.67 -12.74 2.55
C ASP A 211 16.54 -13.68 3.00
N PRO A 212 16.85 -14.83 3.63
CA PRO A 212 15.83 -15.75 4.15
C PRO A 212 14.76 -15.08 5.02
N LYS A 213 15.09 -13.99 5.70
CA LYS A 213 14.13 -13.21 6.51
C LYS A 213 13.14 -12.43 5.64
N ALA A 214 13.52 -12.05 4.41
CA ALA A 214 12.62 -11.42 3.43
C ALA A 214 11.80 -12.45 2.64
N GLN A 215 12.27 -13.71 2.59
CA GLN A 215 11.60 -14.80 1.86
C GLN A 215 10.47 -15.47 2.68
N MET A 216 9.84 -14.69 3.56
CA MET A 216 8.67 -15.11 4.34
C MET A 216 7.40 -14.54 3.73
N THR A 217 6.26 -15.20 3.98
CA THR A 217 4.93 -14.68 3.63
C THR A 217 4.04 -14.56 4.88
N GLY A 218 3.06 -13.66 4.86
CA GLY A 218 2.13 -13.46 5.96
C GLY A 218 2.80 -12.92 7.24
N LYS A 219 3.78 -12.03 7.09
CA LYS A 219 4.52 -11.44 8.22
C LYS A 219 4.37 -9.92 8.23
N TYR A 220 4.60 -9.37 9.42
CA TYR A 220 4.65 -7.93 9.68
C TYR A 220 6.07 -7.52 10.07
N PHE A 221 6.54 -6.39 9.53
CA PHE A 221 7.91 -5.94 9.72
C PHE A 221 8.00 -4.49 10.17
N TYR A 222 9.05 -4.19 10.94
CA TYR A 222 9.50 -2.86 11.28
C TYR A 222 11.04 -2.83 11.25
N HIS A 223 11.63 -1.91 10.52
CA HIS A 223 13.09 -1.75 10.36
C HIS A 223 13.81 -3.10 10.12
N LEU A 224 13.40 -3.82 9.06
CA LEU A 224 13.92 -5.14 8.63
C LEU A 224 13.70 -6.28 9.64
N LYS A 225 13.00 -6.03 10.75
CA LYS A 225 12.74 -7.02 11.80
C LYS A 225 11.28 -7.44 11.79
N ARG A 226 11.05 -8.74 11.95
CA ARG A 226 9.69 -9.26 12.13
C ARG A 226 9.12 -8.81 13.46
N MET A 227 7.89 -8.31 13.41
CA MET A 227 7.12 -7.86 14.57
C MET A 227 5.78 -8.61 14.65
N ALA A 228 5.16 -8.59 15.82
CA ALA A 228 3.79 -9.06 15.97
C ALA A 228 2.84 -7.94 15.46
N PRO A 229 1.91 -8.22 14.54
CA PRO A 229 0.87 -7.25 14.18
C PRO A 229 -0.25 -7.22 15.21
N ASN A 230 -1.22 -6.31 15.03
CA ASN A 230 -2.51 -6.39 15.71
C ASN A 230 -3.13 -7.80 15.49
N PRO A 231 -3.63 -8.46 16.56
CA PRO A 231 -4.20 -9.80 16.45
C PRO A 231 -5.33 -9.93 15.42
N GLN A 232 -6.18 -8.89 15.24
CA GLN A 232 -7.24 -8.89 14.24
C GLN A 232 -6.72 -9.02 12.81
N ALA A 233 -5.49 -8.57 12.52
CA ALA A 233 -4.89 -8.76 11.20
C ALA A 233 -4.71 -10.24 10.82
N LYS A 234 -4.58 -11.12 11.84
CA LYS A 234 -4.37 -12.56 11.64
C LYS A 234 -5.66 -13.37 11.61
N ASP A 235 -6.80 -12.74 11.88
CA ASP A 235 -8.10 -13.42 11.90
C ASP A 235 -8.57 -13.71 10.46
N PRO A 236 -8.67 -15.00 10.05
CA PRO A 236 -9.06 -15.35 8.70
C PRO A 236 -10.50 -14.93 8.34
N GLU A 237 -11.41 -14.90 9.31
CA GLU A 237 -12.82 -14.52 9.07
C GLU A 237 -12.91 -13.03 8.79
N LEU A 238 -12.18 -12.19 9.56
CA LEU A 238 -12.10 -10.76 9.32
C LEU A 238 -11.41 -10.46 7.98
N GLN A 239 -10.34 -11.18 7.62
CA GLN A 239 -9.68 -11.06 6.34
C GLN A 239 -10.62 -11.36 5.18
N ASP A 240 -11.34 -12.49 5.24
CA ASP A 240 -12.26 -12.91 4.18
C ASP A 240 -13.43 -11.94 4.05
N ARG A 241 -13.91 -11.43 5.16
CA ARG A 241 -14.95 -10.40 5.19
C ARG A 241 -14.49 -9.08 4.58
N LEU A 242 -13.27 -8.61 4.88
CA LEU A 242 -12.69 -7.41 4.24
C LEU A 242 -12.58 -7.58 2.73
N ILE A 243 -12.06 -8.73 2.27
CA ILE A 243 -11.99 -9.07 0.84
C ILE A 243 -13.37 -9.02 0.19
N ALA A 244 -14.40 -9.62 0.82
CA ALA A 244 -15.76 -9.61 0.29
C ALA A 244 -16.34 -8.19 0.17
N ILE A 245 -16.16 -7.35 1.19
CA ILE A 245 -16.59 -5.95 1.17
C ILE A 245 -15.88 -5.17 0.06
N CYS A 246 -14.57 -5.31 -0.07
CA CYS A 246 -13.81 -4.65 -1.13
C CYS A 246 -14.24 -5.12 -2.52
N ALA A 247 -14.52 -6.41 -2.69
CA ALA A 247 -15.01 -6.98 -3.94
C ALA A 247 -16.40 -6.43 -4.31
N GLU A 248 -17.31 -6.37 -3.35
CA GLU A 248 -18.67 -5.83 -3.55
C GLU A 248 -18.61 -4.35 -3.95
N ILE A 249 -17.86 -3.54 -3.21
CA ILE A 249 -17.77 -2.09 -3.46
C ILE A 249 -17.11 -1.79 -4.81
N SER A 250 -16.02 -2.48 -5.15
CA SER A 250 -15.24 -2.20 -6.37
C SER A 250 -15.79 -2.89 -7.62
N GLY A 251 -16.62 -3.93 -7.46
CA GLY A 251 -17.01 -4.82 -8.53
C GLY A 251 -15.84 -5.65 -9.09
N VAL A 252 -14.76 -5.82 -8.30
CA VAL A 252 -13.55 -6.56 -8.69
C VAL A 252 -13.35 -7.74 -7.74
N ALA A 253 -13.42 -8.95 -8.25
CA ALA A 253 -13.12 -10.14 -7.45
C ALA A 253 -11.60 -10.34 -7.32
N LEU A 254 -11.13 -10.73 -6.12
CA LEU A 254 -9.76 -11.20 -5.97
C LEU A 254 -9.62 -12.56 -6.68
N PRO A 255 -8.71 -12.72 -7.65
CA PRO A 255 -8.50 -14.01 -8.32
C PRO A 255 -8.13 -15.13 -7.32
N ARG A 256 -8.51 -16.36 -7.69
CA ARG A 256 -8.16 -17.57 -6.90
C ARG A 256 -6.72 -17.96 -7.11
#